data_c39225ec15bb4ba20a3b214063166488
#
_entry.id   c39225ec15bb4ba20a3b214063166488
#
_cell.length_a   1.000
_cell.length_b   1.000
_cell.length_c   1.000
_cell.angle_alpha   90.00
_cell.angle_beta   90.00
_cell.angle_gamma   90.00
#
_symmetry.space_group_name_H-M   'P 1'
#
loop_
_entity.id
_entity.type
_entity.pdbx_description
1 polymer ?
#
loop_
_entity_poly.entity_id
_entity_poly.type
_entity_poly.pdbx_seq_one_letter_code
_entity_poly.pdbx_strand_id
1 'polypeptide(L)'
;RFNHLYGETLVVPEAIIEDQVAVIPGLDGQKMSKSYNNVIPLFAPEKQLRKAIMKIETDSKTVEEVKDPESCNVFQLFQCFADQSAQQDLAEQYRAGGMGYGTAKQICFEAIRDELKDASEHYHQIRGDHAHLEGILEGGKDKARKVARDVVDRVRNKVGL
;
A
#
# COMPACT_ATOMS: atom_id res chain seq x y z
N ARG A 1 8.04 3.96 -28.06
CA ARG A 1 9.18 4.17 -28.98
C ARG A 1 9.50 2.93 -29.81
N PHE A 2 9.52 1.69 -29.25
CA PHE A 2 9.80 0.48 -30.00
C PHE A 2 8.80 0.29 -31.17
N ASN A 3 7.51 0.34 -30.89
CA ASN A 3 6.47 0.18 -31.92
C ASN A 3 6.56 1.23 -33.04
N HIS A 4 7.00 2.43 -32.72
CA HIS A 4 7.19 3.50 -33.72
C HIS A 4 8.33 3.19 -34.72
N LEU A 5 9.39 2.50 -34.27
CA LEU A 5 10.57 2.19 -35.09
C LEU A 5 10.43 0.87 -35.86
N TYR A 6 9.81 -0.14 -35.24
CA TYR A 6 9.78 -1.52 -35.74
C TYR A 6 8.37 -2.04 -36.07
N GLY A 7 7.35 -1.17 -36.01
CA GLY A 7 5.95 -1.53 -36.19
C GLY A 7 5.32 -2.11 -34.92
N GLU A 8 4.00 -2.26 -34.93
CA GLU A 8 3.24 -2.75 -33.79
C GLU A 8 3.70 -4.16 -33.36
N THR A 9 4.33 -4.23 -32.20
CA THR A 9 4.94 -5.45 -31.66
C THR A 9 4.63 -5.64 -30.19
N LEU A 10 4.69 -4.55 -29.41
CA LEU A 10 4.42 -4.52 -27.98
C LEU A 10 3.03 -3.94 -27.72
N VAL A 11 2.29 -4.54 -26.80
CA VAL A 11 1.04 -3.96 -26.31
C VAL A 11 1.37 -2.71 -25.48
N VAL A 12 0.75 -1.59 -25.83
CA VAL A 12 0.89 -0.36 -25.04
C VAL A 12 -0.08 -0.46 -23.85
N PRO A 13 0.42 -0.42 -22.60
CA PRO A 13 -0.44 -0.52 -21.44
C PRO A 13 -1.26 0.77 -21.25
N GLU A 14 -2.48 0.59 -20.74
CA GLU A 14 -3.32 1.69 -20.28
C GLU A 14 -3.18 1.85 -18.77
N ALA A 15 -3.21 3.08 -18.28
CA ALA A 15 -3.17 3.36 -16.85
C ALA A 15 -4.55 3.12 -16.24
N ILE A 16 -4.61 2.31 -15.18
CA ILE A 16 -5.78 2.17 -14.31
C ILE A 16 -5.40 2.81 -12.99
N ILE A 17 -6.05 3.92 -12.65
CA ILE A 17 -5.77 4.69 -11.44
C ILE A 17 -7.06 4.85 -10.66
N GLU A 18 -7.07 4.37 -9.43
CA GLU A 18 -8.14 4.64 -8.48
C GLU A 18 -7.78 5.90 -7.69
N ASP A 19 -8.55 6.97 -7.86
CA ASP A 19 -8.24 8.30 -7.32
C ASP A 19 -8.02 8.29 -5.79
N GLN A 20 -8.78 7.47 -5.06
CA GLN A 20 -8.71 7.39 -3.60
C GLN A 20 -7.38 6.81 -3.07
N VAL A 21 -6.71 5.98 -3.87
CA VAL A 21 -5.45 5.31 -3.50
C VAL A 21 -4.30 5.64 -4.43
N ALA A 22 -4.44 6.68 -5.25
CA ALA A 22 -3.43 7.11 -6.22
C ALA A 22 -2.09 7.45 -5.54
N VAL A 23 -2.13 8.01 -4.33
CA VAL A 23 -0.96 8.28 -3.49
C VAL A 23 -1.26 7.89 -2.05
N ILE A 24 -0.53 6.92 -1.52
CA ILE A 24 -0.61 6.52 -0.11
C ILE A 24 0.49 7.27 0.66
N PRO A 25 0.15 8.01 1.73
CA PRO A 25 1.13 8.73 2.53
C PRO A 25 2.00 7.78 3.35
N GLY A 26 3.29 8.08 3.42
CA GLY A 26 4.23 7.43 4.34
C GLY A 26 4.21 8.07 5.73
N LEU A 27 5.20 7.73 6.56
CA LEU A 27 5.29 8.22 7.93
C LEU A 27 5.44 9.76 8.01
N ASP A 28 6.00 10.37 6.97
CA ASP A 28 6.30 11.80 6.82
C ASP A 28 5.24 12.55 5.99
N GLY A 29 4.14 11.90 5.63
CA GLY A 29 3.09 12.48 4.79
C GLY A 29 3.43 12.57 3.29
N GLN A 30 4.67 12.27 2.89
CA GLN A 30 5.02 12.18 1.48
C GLN A 30 4.59 10.82 0.92
N LYS A 31 4.59 10.69 -0.42
CA LYS A 31 4.31 9.40 -1.06
C LYS A 31 5.18 8.30 -0.46
N MET A 32 4.55 7.22 0.01
CA MET A 32 5.24 6.07 0.58
C MET A 32 6.26 5.48 -0.39
N SER A 33 7.52 5.35 0.04
CA SER A 33 8.61 4.82 -0.78
C SER A 33 9.70 4.18 0.09
N LYS A 34 10.22 3.04 -0.36
CA LYS A 34 11.39 2.40 0.28
C LYS A 34 12.61 3.33 0.26
N SER A 35 12.76 4.15 -0.78
CA SER A 35 13.89 5.08 -0.93
C SER A 35 13.86 6.22 0.09
N TYR A 36 12.67 6.57 0.60
CA TYR A 36 12.51 7.62 1.61
C TYR A 36 12.47 7.09 3.03
N ASN A 37 12.53 5.76 3.19
CA ASN A 37 12.45 5.10 4.50
C ASN A 37 11.20 5.48 5.33
N ASN A 38 10.10 5.83 4.63
CA ASN A 38 8.83 6.25 5.21
C ASN A 38 7.74 5.19 5.09
N VAL A 39 8.11 3.92 4.87
CA VAL A 39 7.19 2.80 4.67
C VAL A 39 6.58 2.29 5.98
N ILE A 40 5.36 1.76 5.88
CA ILE A 40 4.65 1.08 6.97
C ILE A 40 4.66 -0.43 6.67
N PRO A 41 5.29 -1.26 7.52
CA PRO A 41 5.43 -2.69 7.28
C PRO A 41 4.16 -3.44 7.71
N LEU A 42 3.23 -3.68 6.79
CA LEU A 42 1.88 -4.22 7.07
C LEU A 42 1.88 -5.61 7.75
N PHE A 43 2.79 -6.50 7.35
CA PHE A 43 2.90 -7.86 7.91
C PHE A 43 4.03 -8.01 8.95
N ALA A 44 4.50 -6.90 9.51
CA ALA A 44 5.42 -6.95 10.63
C ALA A 44 4.70 -7.40 11.92
N PRO A 45 5.44 -7.89 12.93
CA PRO A 45 4.86 -8.14 14.24
C PRO A 45 4.07 -6.93 14.74
N GLU A 46 2.93 -7.17 15.36
CA GLU A 46 1.96 -6.15 15.78
C GLU A 46 2.60 -4.97 16.53
N LYS A 47 3.54 -5.26 17.44
CA LYS A 47 4.30 -4.25 18.17
C LYS A 47 5.10 -3.31 17.25
N GLN A 48 5.65 -3.84 16.14
CA GLN A 48 6.41 -3.05 15.18
C GLN A 48 5.49 -2.20 14.30
N LEU A 49 4.37 -2.78 13.83
CA LEU A 49 3.36 -2.06 13.09
C LEU A 49 2.82 -0.88 13.91
N ARG A 50 2.41 -1.14 15.16
CA ARG A 50 1.93 -0.09 16.08
C ARG A 50 2.98 1.00 16.28
N LYS A 51 4.25 0.62 16.49
CA LYS A 51 5.36 1.59 16.65
C LYS A 51 5.55 2.45 15.39
N ALA A 52 5.36 1.90 14.20
CA ALA A 52 5.43 2.65 12.95
C ALA A 52 4.28 3.65 12.86
N ILE A 53 3.04 3.22 13.09
CA ILE A 53 1.85 4.09 13.04
C ILE A 53 1.95 5.25 14.05
N MET A 54 2.46 4.97 15.27
CA MET A 54 2.65 6.02 16.28
C MET A 54 3.69 7.09 15.88
N LYS A 55 4.55 6.82 14.90
CA LYS A 55 5.55 7.76 14.37
C LYS A 55 5.04 8.63 13.21
N ILE A 56 3.83 8.39 12.68
CA ILE A 56 3.29 9.22 11.61
C ILE A 56 3.30 10.68 12.05
N GLU A 57 3.85 11.54 11.19
CA GLU A 57 3.91 12.97 11.45
C GLU A 57 2.52 13.61 11.39
N THR A 58 2.23 14.46 12.37
CA THR A 58 1.00 15.23 12.50
C THR A 58 1.36 16.70 12.76
N ASP A 59 0.39 17.59 12.60
CA ASP A 59 0.57 18.98 12.99
C ASP A 59 0.72 19.13 14.54
N SER A 60 0.86 20.37 15.00
CA SER A 60 1.10 20.71 16.42
C SER A 60 -0.17 21.01 17.22
N LYS A 61 -1.37 20.71 16.67
CA LYS A 61 -2.64 21.02 17.35
C LYS A 61 -2.80 20.21 18.64
N THR A 62 -3.31 20.89 19.66
CA THR A 62 -3.59 20.30 20.98
C THR A 62 -4.80 19.36 20.93
N VAL A 63 -5.09 18.69 22.04
CA VAL A 63 -6.25 17.79 22.14
C VAL A 63 -7.56 18.56 21.94
N GLU A 64 -7.66 19.75 22.49
CA GLU A 64 -8.90 20.55 22.49
C GLU A 64 -9.19 21.20 21.14
N GLU A 65 -8.16 21.40 20.31
CA GLU A 65 -8.31 22.07 19.03
C GLU A 65 -8.98 21.17 17.98
N VAL A 66 -9.83 21.80 17.19
CA VAL A 66 -10.44 21.18 15.99
C VAL A 66 -9.37 20.80 14.99
N LYS A 67 -9.44 19.60 14.47
CA LYS A 67 -8.52 19.05 13.49
C LYS A 67 -9.21 18.87 12.14
N ASP A 68 -8.43 19.04 11.07
CA ASP A 68 -8.91 18.79 9.71
C ASP A 68 -8.54 17.37 9.29
N PRO A 69 -9.52 16.48 9.07
CA PRO A 69 -9.25 15.12 8.62
C PRO A 69 -8.58 15.07 7.25
N GLU A 70 -8.94 15.96 6.32
CA GLU A 70 -8.48 15.93 4.92
C GLU A 70 -6.97 16.20 4.78
N SER A 71 -6.42 17.02 5.68
CA SER A 71 -4.99 17.34 5.69
C SER A 71 -4.16 16.44 6.62
N CYS A 72 -4.80 15.50 7.33
CA CYS A 72 -4.12 14.66 8.33
C CYS A 72 -3.62 13.34 7.73
N ASN A 73 -2.31 13.12 7.75
CA ASN A 73 -1.67 11.89 7.26
C ASN A 73 -2.25 10.61 7.89
N VAL A 74 -2.59 10.66 9.18
CA VAL A 74 -3.19 9.52 9.90
C VAL A 74 -4.58 9.21 9.34
N PHE A 75 -5.39 10.24 9.07
CA PHE A 75 -6.73 10.05 8.51
C PHE A 75 -6.67 9.54 7.07
N GLN A 76 -5.79 10.08 6.24
CA GLN A 76 -5.59 9.61 4.86
C GLN A 76 -5.17 8.13 4.82
N LEU A 77 -4.30 7.70 5.73
CA LEU A 77 -3.94 6.29 5.84
C LEU A 77 -5.11 5.44 6.33
N PHE A 78 -5.86 5.92 7.33
CA PHE A 78 -7.04 5.24 7.87
C PHE A 78 -8.10 4.98 6.80
N GLN A 79 -8.34 5.92 5.89
CA GLN A 79 -9.28 5.78 4.78
C GLN A 79 -8.97 4.58 3.86
N CYS A 80 -7.71 4.15 3.78
CA CYS A 80 -7.34 2.98 2.97
C CYS A 80 -7.82 1.63 3.55
N PHE A 81 -8.21 1.60 4.84
CA PHE A 81 -8.52 0.36 5.56
C PHE A 81 -9.90 0.36 6.25
N ALA A 82 -10.49 1.52 6.46
CA ALA A 82 -11.75 1.68 7.15
C ALA A 82 -12.92 1.80 6.18
N ASP A 83 -14.08 1.30 6.55
CA ASP A 83 -15.32 1.52 5.81
C ASP A 83 -15.80 2.97 5.91
N GLN A 84 -16.78 3.33 5.09
CA GLN A 84 -17.28 4.70 5.00
C GLN A 84 -17.89 5.20 6.31
N SER A 85 -18.53 4.33 7.10
CA SER A 85 -19.11 4.72 8.39
C SER A 85 -18.04 5.08 9.39
N ALA A 86 -17.01 4.23 9.53
CA ALA A 86 -15.87 4.48 10.41
C ALA A 86 -15.08 5.74 10.01
N GLN A 87 -14.95 6.00 8.70
CA GLN A 87 -14.34 7.23 8.20
C GLN A 87 -15.14 8.47 8.62
N GLN A 88 -16.46 8.44 8.51
CA GLN A 88 -17.33 9.54 8.93
C GLN A 88 -17.25 9.78 10.43
N ASP A 89 -17.34 8.73 11.24
CA ASP A 89 -17.25 8.80 12.70
C ASP A 89 -15.92 9.42 13.17
N LEU A 90 -14.81 9.02 12.57
CA LEU A 90 -13.50 9.57 12.90
C LEU A 90 -13.38 11.03 12.44
N ALA A 91 -13.90 11.37 11.25
CA ALA A 91 -13.90 12.75 10.75
C ALA A 91 -14.72 13.69 11.64
N GLU A 92 -15.86 13.24 12.16
CA GLU A 92 -16.67 14.00 13.10
C GLU A 92 -15.91 14.26 14.42
N GLN A 93 -15.22 13.25 14.96
CA GLN A 93 -14.37 13.40 16.15
C GLN A 93 -13.23 14.40 15.93
N TYR A 94 -12.61 14.41 14.75
CA TYR A 94 -11.57 15.39 14.39
C TYR A 94 -12.12 16.82 14.42
N ARG A 95 -13.34 17.01 13.84
CA ARG A 95 -13.98 18.34 13.76
C ARG A 95 -14.62 18.80 15.07
N ALA A 96 -14.95 17.87 15.97
CA ALA A 96 -15.50 18.21 17.28
C ALA A 96 -14.44 18.74 18.25
N GLY A 97 -13.17 18.42 18.04
CA GLY A 97 -12.12 18.66 19.03
C GLY A 97 -12.17 17.66 20.19
N GLY A 98 -11.27 17.78 21.15
CA GLY A 98 -11.21 16.88 22.32
C GLY A 98 -10.53 15.54 22.07
N MET A 99 -10.06 15.25 20.85
CA MET A 99 -9.35 14.01 20.51
C MET A 99 -7.88 14.29 20.18
N GLY A 100 -6.97 13.60 20.88
CA GLY A 100 -5.53 13.67 20.59
C GLY A 100 -5.11 12.79 19.42
N TYR A 101 -4.04 13.15 18.72
CA TYR A 101 -3.48 12.34 17.63
C TYR A 101 -3.05 10.94 18.06
N GLY A 102 -2.68 10.74 19.33
CA GLY A 102 -2.40 9.41 19.86
C GLY A 102 -3.59 8.46 19.77
N THR A 103 -4.80 8.95 20.06
CA THR A 103 -6.05 8.20 19.92
C THR A 103 -6.35 7.90 18.46
N ALA A 104 -6.23 8.88 17.58
CA ALA A 104 -6.43 8.70 16.14
C ALA A 104 -5.45 7.66 15.54
N LYS A 105 -4.18 7.71 15.92
CA LYS A 105 -3.16 6.71 15.54
C LYS A 105 -3.49 5.32 16.06
N GLN A 106 -4.04 5.21 17.25
CA GLN A 106 -4.48 3.93 17.79
C GLN A 106 -5.66 3.35 16.99
N ILE A 107 -6.65 4.17 16.67
CA ILE A 107 -7.80 3.78 15.82
C ILE A 107 -7.30 3.34 14.44
N CYS A 108 -6.39 4.08 13.83
CA CYS A 108 -5.79 3.73 12.54
C CYS A 108 -5.04 2.38 12.60
N PHE A 109 -4.26 2.17 13.66
CA PHE A 109 -3.57 0.89 13.88
C PHE A 109 -4.54 -0.28 14.00
N GLU A 110 -5.62 -0.13 14.76
CA GLU A 110 -6.64 -1.16 14.94
C GLU A 110 -7.34 -1.50 13.62
N ALA A 111 -7.73 -0.50 12.85
CA ALA A 111 -8.32 -0.72 11.52
C ALA A 111 -7.38 -1.49 10.58
N ILE A 112 -6.10 -1.12 10.52
CA ILE A 112 -5.10 -1.84 9.69
C ILE A 112 -4.91 -3.28 10.18
N ARG A 113 -4.79 -3.48 11.49
CA ARG A 113 -4.62 -4.81 12.09
C ARG A 113 -5.80 -5.73 11.75
N ASP A 114 -7.00 -5.22 11.96
CA ASP A 114 -8.23 -6.01 11.83
C ASP A 114 -8.53 -6.34 10.37
N GLU A 115 -8.35 -5.39 9.45
CA GLU A 115 -8.49 -5.60 8.01
C GLU A 115 -7.46 -6.61 7.47
N LEU A 116 -6.23 -6.55 7.95
CA LEU A 116 -5.15 -7.40 7.43
C LEU A 116 -4.95 -8.69 8.24
N LYS A 117 -5.78 -9.00 9.22
CA LYS A 117 -5.59 -10.15 10.10
C LYS A 117 -5.42 -11.46 9.34
N ASP A 118 -6.39 -11.82 8.50
CA ASP A 118 -6.38 -13.08 7.75
C ASP A 118 -5.23 -13.13 6.74
N ALA A 119 -4.96 -12.01 6.07
CA ALA A 119 -3.84 -11.88 5.13
C ALA A 119 -2.49 -12.02 5.84
N SER A 120 -2.35 -11.47 7.05
CA SER A 120 -1.13 -11.59 7.86
C SER A 120 -0.91 -13.03 8.34
N GLU A 121 -1.95 -13.70 8.81
CA GLU A 121 -1.88 -15.11 9.21
C GLU A 121 -1.45 -15.98 8.03
N HIS A 122 -2.07 -15.80 6.87
CA HIS A 122 -1.72 -16.53 5.65
C HIS A 122 -0.29 -16.25 5.18
N TYR A 123 0.15 -14.98 5.24
CA TYR A 123 1.53 -14.60 4.94
C TYR A 123 2.53 -15.35 5.82
N HIS A 124 2.29 -15.41 7.13
CA HIS A 124 3.20 -16.09 8.06
C HIS A 124 3.20 -17.60 7.86
N GLN A 125 2.06 -18.22 7.52
CA GLN A 125 1.99 -19.64 7.17
C GLN A 125 2.84 -19.96 5.94
N ILE A 126 2.67 -19.21 4.84
CA ILE A 126 3.46 -19.42 3.61
C ILE A 126 4.95 -19.17 3.87
N ARG A 127 5.28 -18.12 4.62
CA ARG A 127 6.68 -17.80 4.96
C ARG A 127 7.34 -18.89 5.82
N GLY A 128 6.59 -19.62 6.61
CA GLY A 128 7.06 -20.74 7.42
C GLY A 128 7.28 -22.05 6.64
N ASP A 129 6.61 -22.20 5.50
CA ASP A 129 6.74 -23.38 4.62
C ASP A 129 7.56 -23.05 3.36
N HIS A 130 8.89 -23.21 3.49
CA HIS A 130 9.80 -22.92 2.40
C HIS A 130 9.57 -23.80 1.16
N ALA A 131 9.21 -25.07 1.34
CA ALA A 131 8.98 -25.98 0.22
C ALA A 131 7.73 -25.58 -0.57
N HIS A 132 6.65 -25.18 0.12
CA HIS A 132 5.44 -24.65 -0.50
C HIS A 132 5.72 -23.32 -1.23
N LEU A 133 6.48 -22.42 -0.59
CA LEU A 133 6.86 -21.13 -1.18
C LEU A 133 7.67 -21.31 -2.48
N GLU A 134 8.68 -22.20 -2.48
CA GLU A 134 9.46 -22.52 -3.67
C GLU A 134 8.57 -23.09 -4.79
N GLY A 135 7.61 -23.96 -4.46
CA GLY A 135 6.63 -24.49 -5.43
C GLY A 135 5.79 -23.40 -6.09
N ILE A 136 5.33 -22.42 -5.31
CA ILE A 136 4.58 -21.26 -5.84
C ILE A 136 5.46 -20.42 -6.77
N LEU A 137 6.71 -20.14 -6.38
CA LEU A 137 7.66 -19.36 -7.17
C LEU A 137 8.03 -20.06 -8.49
N GLU A 138 8.29 -21.37 -8.46
CA GLU A 138 8.56 -22.16 -9.68
C GLU A 138 7.37 -22.16 -10.63
N GLY A 139 6.15 -22.40 -10.14
CA GLY A 139 4.94 -22.33 -10.94
C GLY A 139 4.69 -20.93 -11.54
N GLY A 140 4.95 -19.89 -10.77
CA GLY A 140 4.90 -18.49 -11.22
C GLY A 140 5.95 -18.19 -12.29
N LYS A 141 7.18 -18.65 -12.10
CA LYS A 141 8.28 -18.54 -13.07
C LYS A 141 7.90 -19.16 -14.42
N ASP A 142 7.32 -20.36 -14.42
CA ASP A 142 6.98 -21.05 -15.66
C ASP A 142 5.86 -20.34 -16.43
N LYS A 143 4.84 -19.84 -15.73
CA LYS A 143 3.78 -18.99 -16.31
C LYS A 143 4.35 -17.71 -16.93
N ALA A 144 5.16 -16.98 -16.17
CA ALA A 144 5.78 -15.74 -16.62
C ALA A 144 6.72 -15.96 -17.81
N ARG A 145 7.54 -17.03 -17.75
CA ARG A 145 8.48 -17.37 -18.83
C ARG A 145 7.77 -17.69 -20.15
N LYS A 146 6.64 -18.38 -20.10
CA LYS A 146 5.85 -18.68 -21.30
C LYS A 146 5.43 -17.40 -22.02
N VAL A 147 4.83 -16.44 -21.28
CA VAL A 147 4.41 -15.15 -21.86
C VAL A 147 5.61 -14.31 -22.31
N ALA A 148 6.67 -14.27 -21.49
CA ALA A 148 7.85 -13.48 -21.81
C ALA A 148 8.59 -13.96 -23.07
N ARG A 149 8.69 -15.28 -23.29
CA ARG A 149 9.32 -15.85 -24.49
C ARG A 149 8.60 -15.41 -25.76
N ASP A 150 7.29 -15.53 -25.80
CA ASP A 150 6.50 -15.12 -26.96
C ASP A 150 6.70 -13.65 -27.32
N VAL A 151 6.82 -12.79 -26.32
CA VAL A 151 7.11 -11.36 -26.51
C VAL A 151 8.53 -11.13 -26.97
N VAL A 152 9.52 -11.78 -26.35
CA VAL A 152 10.94 -11.65 -26.69
C VAL A 152 11.19 -12.13 -28.11
N ASP A 153 10.61 -13.26 -28.52
CA ASP A 153 10.78 -13.81 -29.88
C ASP A 153 10.18 -12.88 -30.94
N ARG A 154 9.00 -12.29 -30.66
CA ARG A 154 8.45 -11.23 -31.55
C ARG A 154 9.37 -10.03 -31.66
N VAL A 155 9.93 -9.57 -30.54
CA VAL A 155 10.87 -8.44 -30.52
C VAL A 155 12.14 -8.78 -31.30
N ARG A 156 12.74 -9.95 -31.08
CA ARG A 156 13.96 -10.39 -31.78
C ARG A 156 13.74 -10.47 -33.28
N ASN A 157 12.66 -11.12 -33.72
CA ASN A 157 12.32 -11.18 -35.14
C ASN A 157 12.17 -9.81 -35.78
N LYS A 158 11.64 -8.81 -35.05
CA LYS A 158 11.48 -7.44 -35.58
C LYS A 158 12.78 -6.66 -35.68
N VAL A 159 13.78 -6.99 -34.89
CA VAL A 159 15.11 -6.35 -34.94
C VAL A 159 16.13 -7.16 -35.75
N GLY A 160 15.74 -8.31 -36.29
CA GLY A 160 16.60 -9.15 -37.14
C GLY A 160 17.53 -10.09 -36.38
N LEU A 161 17.15 -10.56 -35.17
CA LEU A 161 17.86 -11.52 -34.33
C LEU A 161 17.12 -12.85 -34.23
#